data_e326a2fad1eebbe215211c81269f758c
#
_entry.id   e326a2fad1eebbe215211c81269f758c
#
_cell.length_a   1.000
_cell.length_b   1.000
_cell.length_c   1.000
_cell.angle_alpha   90.00
_cell.angle_beta   90.00
_cell.angle_gamma   90.00
#
_symmetry.space_group_name_H-M   'P 1'
#
loop_
_entity.id
_entity.type
_entity.pdbx_description
1 polymer ?
#
loop_
_entity_poly.entity_id
_entity_poly.type
_entity_poly.pdbx_seq_one_letter_code
_entity_poly.pdbx_strand_id
1 'polypeptide(L)'
;MGHIMTYINDCQGVGKTTLTFHTVWRLHEKGYRILVIDFDGQGITFSSMCGLDTGILKEKVKEKQSLYHVFAGDCKVQDAMISVTERLDVLSFGMNLSYMQPMTSIEQFRQLIDEIKDQYDYIFIDVNSSPDWRYALILSVVDYAIIPIDCSKSANLLDCMGILNIISSIQEQFHSHVQILGFVANYVDDNDIQLYDDFKRRMALYRYKVFDTYVPFSDVIDAFTDGPFTIRQKQPVYDLFDKLIEQLAII
;
A
#
# COMPACT_ATOMS: atom_id res chain seq x y z
N MET A 1 -7.58 11.31 -14.17
CA MET A 1 -7.64 11.47 -12.72
C MET A 1 -7.09 10.18 -12.11
N GLY A 2 -5.98 10.24 -11.41
CA GLY A 2 -5.30 9.06 -10.89
C GLY A 2 -6.14 8.36 -9.81
N HIS A 3 -6.11 7.03 -9.78
CA HIS A 3 -6.74 6.24 -8.72
C HIS A 3 -5.82 6.17 -7.51
N ILE A 4 -6.36 6.44 -6.33
CA ILE A 4 -5.61 6.42 -5.06
C ILE A 4 -5.97 5.16 -4.31
N MET A 5 -4.97 4.34 -4.00
CA MET A 5 -5.16 2.98 -3.49
C MET A 5 -4.27 2.68 -2.29
N THR A 6 -4.71 1.76 -1.45
CA THR A 6 -3.88 1.23 -0.37
C THR A 6 -4.16 -0.25 -0.12
N TYR A 7 -3.12 -1.02 0.19
CA TYR A 7 -3.24 -2.30 0.87
C TYR A 7 -3.19 -2.03 2.37
N ILE A 8 -4.29 -2.27 3.08
CA ILE A 8 -4.42 -1.90 4.49
C ILE A 8 -4.97 -3.03 5.34
N ASN A 9 -4.32 -3.27 6.48
CA ASN A 9 -4.79 -4.18 7.52
C ASN A 9 -4.05 -3.84 8.82
N ASP A 10 -4.70 -3.98 9.97
CA ASP A 10 -4.13 -3.76 11.30
C ASP A 10 -3.24 -4.94 11.77
N CYS A 11 -3.29 -6.07 11.08
CA CYS A 11 -2.39 -7.21 11.32
C CYS A 11 -0.99 -7.00 10.72
N GLN A 12 0.04 -7.37 11.47
CA GLN A 12 1.43 -7.38 10.99
C GLN A 12 1.71 -8.61 10.13
N GLY A 13 2.61 -8.45 9.15
CA GLY A 13 3.12 -9.55 8.34
C GLY A 13 2.15 -10.11 7.32
N VAL A 14 1.00 -9.46 7.07
CA VAL A 14 0.03 -9.92 6.04
C VAL A 14 0.44 -9.57 4.61
N GLY A 15 1.61 -8.95 4.43
CA GLY A 15 2.18 -8.67 3.11
C GLY A 15 1.75 -7.36 2.46
N LYS A 16 1.27 -6.35 3.23
CA LYS A 16 0.84 -5.04 2.68
C LYS A 16 1.86 -4.45 1.71
N THR A 17 3.06 -4.19 2.19
CA THR A 17 4.14 -3.57 1.39
C THR A 17 4.56 -4.46 0.22
N THR A 18 4.65 -5.78 0.42
CA THR A 18 4.98 -6.74 -0.64
C THR A 18 3.96 -6.69 -1.77
N LEU A 19 2.66 -6.73 -1.43
CA LEU A 19 1.58 -6.63 -2.41
C LEU A 19 1.56 -5.27 -3.11
N THR A 20 1.75 -4.17 -2.35
CA THR A 20 1.88 -2.82 -2.90
C THR A 20 3.01 -2.79 -3.93
N PHE A 21 4.20 -3.27 -3.55
CA PHE A 21 5.37 -3.26 -4.42
C PHE A 21 5.14 -4.01 -5.73
N HIS A 22 4.68 -5.26 -5.69
CA HIS A 22 4.46 -6.05 -6.90
C HIS A 22 3.38 -5.45 -7.80
N THR A 23 2.29 -4.96 -7.20
CA THR A 23 1.22 -4.31 -7.97
C THR A 23 1.75 -3.06 -8.67
N VAL A 24 2.45 -2.20 -7.93
CA VAL A 24 3.08 -0.97 -8.46
C VAL A 24 4.06 -1.31 -9.56
N TRP A 25 4.96 -2.27 -9.31
CA TRP A 25 5.98 -2.65 -10.27
C TRP A 25 5.37 -3.19 -11.56
N ARG A 26 4.33 -4.03 -11.43
CA ARG A 26 3.66 -4.58 -12.60
C ARG A 26 2.89 -3.53 -13.42
N LEU A 27 2.22 -2.58 -12.75
CA LEU A 27 1.58 -1.44 -13.41
C LEU A 27 2.61 -0.53 -14.10
N HIS A 28 3.75 -0.29 -13.45
CA HIS A 28 4.86 0.47 -14.02
C HIS A 28 5.39 -0.18 -15.31
N GLU A 29 5.58 -1.50 -15.34
CA GLU A 29 6.00 -2.21 -16.55
C GLU A 29 4.94 -2.18 -17.67
N LYS A 30 3.66 -2.04 -17.34
CA LYS A 30 2.57 -1.80 -18.28
C LYS A 30 2.55 -0.35 -18.82
N GLY A 31 3.41 0.53 -18.32
CA GLY A 31 3.60 1.89 -18.82
C GLY A 31 2.85 2.98 -18.05
N TYR A 32 2.18 2.64 -16.95
CA TYR A 32 1.49 3.62 -16.12
C TYR A 32 2.47 4.49 -15.32
N ARG A 33 2.07 5.73 -15.09
CA ARG A 33 2.78 6.68 -14.23
C ARG A 33 2.26 6.58 -12.80
N ILE A 34 3.15 6.28 -11.86
CA ILE A 34 2.78 5.90 -10.49
C ILE A 34 3.55 6.74 -9.47
N LEU A 35 2.83 7.18 -8.43
CA LEU A 35 3.42 7.70 -7.21
C LEU A 35 3.18 6.69 -6.08
N VAL A 36 4.19 6.44 -5.28
CA VAL A 36 4.02 5.75 -4.01
C VAL A 36 4.32 6.70 -2.87
N ILE A 37 3.36 6.82 -1.95
CA ILE A 37 3.51 7.57 -0.71
C ILE A 37 3.79 6.56 0.39
N ASP A 38 5.02 6.56 0.90
CA ASP A 38 5.50 5.61 1.91
C ASP A 38 5.37 6.23 3.30
N PHE A 39 4.35 5.79 4.05
CA PHE A 39 4.12 6.17 5.45
C PHE A 39 4.81 5.23 6.46
N ASP A 40 5.53 4.21 6.01
CA ASP A 40 6.33 3.40 6.91
C ASP A 40 7.60 4.13 7.31
N GLY A 41 7.49 4.92 8.37
CA GLY A 41 8.60 5.76 8.85
C GLY A 41 9.76 5.00 9.50
N GLN A 42 9.74 3.67 9.53
CA GLN A 42 10.95 2.89 9.75
C GLN A 42 11.84 2.96 8.49
N GLY A 43 11.29 3.52 7.42
CA GLY A 43 12.03 4.12 6.32
C GLY A 43 12.70 3.14 5.41
N ILE A 44 12.23 1.91 5.35
CA ILE A 44 13.03 0.91 4.66
C ILE A 44 12.18 0.02 3.76
N THR A 45 10.86 -0.08 3.97
CA THR A 45 10.17 -1.17 3.34
C THR A 45 9.94 -0.93 1.85
N PHE A 46 9.07 -0.03 1.45
CA PHE A 46 8.82 0.19 0.02
C PHE A 46 10.00 0.84 -0.71
N SER A 47 10.56 1.88 -0.12
CA SER A 47 11.68 2.62 -0.73
C SER A 47 12.91 1.73 -0.95
N SER A 48 13.21 0.83 -0.01
CA SER A 48 14.31 -0.13 -0.16
C SER A 48 14.01 -1.21 -1.20
N MET A 49 12.77 -1.68 -1.29
CA MET A 49 12.34 -2.61 -2.34
C MET A 49 12.52 -2.02 -3.74
N CYS A 50 12.39 -0.69 -3.87
CA CYS A 50 12.71 0.04 -5.10
C CYS A 50 14.21 0.20 -5.35
N GLY A 51 15.08 -0.32 -4.46
CA GLY A 51 16.52 -0.16 -4.58
C GLY A 51 17.03 1.23 -4.21
N LEU A 52 16.20 2.05 -3.54
CA LEU A 52 16.63 3.35 -3.04
C LEU A 52 17.62 3.16 -1.87
N ASP A 53 18.78 3.77 -1.98
CA ASP A 53 19.76 3.77 -0.90
C ASP A 53 19.18 4.49 0.32
N THR A 54 19.28 3.86 1.49
CA THR A 54 18.91 4.46 2.76
C THR A 54 19.67 5.78 3.02
N GLY A 55 20.82 5.98 2.40
CA GLY A 55 21.57 7.23 2.40
C GLY A 55 20.78 8.38 1.77
N ILE A 56 20.13 8.15 0.64
CA ILE A 56 19.28 9.16 -0.05
C ILE A 56 18.12 9.57 0.87
N LEU A 57 17.47 8.62 1.50
CA LEU A 57 16.36 8.91 2.42
C LEU A 57 16.81 9.71 3.65
N LYS A 58 17.98 9.36 4.21
CA LYS A 58 18.58 10.09 5.33
C LYS A 58 18.97 11.51 4.94
N GLU A 59 19.51 11.69 3.74
CA GLU A 59 19.88 13.01 3.21
C GLU A 59 18.63 13.88 3.02
N LYS A 60 17.58 13.34 2.41
CA LYS A 60 16.29 14.04 2.28
C LYS A 60 15.73 14.50 3.63
N VAL A 61 15.78 13.66 4.67
CA VAL A 61 15.36 14.06 6.03
C VAL A 61 16.27 15.15 6.61
N LYS A 62 17.59 15.03 6.43
CA LYS A 62 18.57 16.04 6.88
C LYS A 62 18.37 17.39 6.20
N GLU A 63 18.02 17.38 4.92
CA GLU A 63 17.72 18.58 4.11
C GLU A 63 16.30 19.09 4.30
N LYS A 64 15.52 18.46 5.19
CA LYS A 64 14.10 18.77 5.42
C LYS A 64 13.24 18.63 4.16
N GLN A 65 13.47 17.58 3.39
CA GLN A 65 12.79 17.26 2.14
C GLN A 65 12.13 15.89 2.22
N SER A 66 11.15 15.72 3.08
CA SER A 66 10.30 14.52 3.18
C SER A 66 8.84 14.93 3.34
N LEU A 67 7.90 13.99 3.23
CA LEU A 67 6.48 14.28 3.41
C LEU A 67 6.20 14.90 4.79
N TYR A 68 6.92 14.48 5.85
CA TYR A 68 6.82 15.13 7.15
C TYR A 68 7.14 16.64 7.06
N HIS A 69 8.19 17.01 6.35
CA HIS A 69 8.62 18.40 6.20
C HIS A 69 7.69 19.21 5.28
N VAL A 70 7.06 18.55 4.30
CA VAL A 70 5.97 19.15 3.52
C VAL A 70 4.81 19.54 4.45
N PHE A 71 4.40 18.63 5.35
CA PHE A 71 3.36 18.92 6.33
C PHE A 71 3.76 20.03 7.31
N ALA A 72 5.04 20.10 7.67
CA ALA A 72 5.56 21.16 8.51
C ALA A 72 5.70 22.52 7.79
N GLY A 73 5.52 22.56 6.46
CA GLY A 73 5.72 23.75 5.65
C GLY A 73 7.18 24.11 5.37
N ASP A 74 8.10 23.19 5.63
CA ASP A 74 9.55 23.39 5.45
C ASP A 74 9.97 23.33 3.97
N CYS A 75 9.25 22.56 3.13
CA CYS A 75 9.52 22.40 1.69
C CYS A 75 8.26 22.16 0.88
N LYS A 76 8.36 22.27 -0.44
CA LYS A 76 7.30 21.89 -1.36
C LYS A 76 7.29 20.39 -1.59
N VAL A 77 6.14 19.84 -1.99
CA VAL A 77 6.00 18.41 -2.27
C VAL A 77 6.95 17.92 -3.37
N GLN A 78 7.20 18.75 -4.39
CA GLN A 78 8.13 18.45 -5.48
C GLN A 78 9.58 18.26 -4.99
N ASP A 79 10.00 19.01 -3.97
CA ASP A 79 11.34 18.91 -3.39
C ASP A 79 11.51 17.61 -2.58
N ALA A 80 10.41 17.09 -2.04
CA ALA A 80 10.38 15.86 -1.26
C ALA A 80 10.27 14.58 -2.10
N MET A 81 9.86 14.69 -3.37
CA MET A 81 9.73 13.54 -4.27
C MET A 81 11.10 12.97 -4.66
N ILE A 82 11.14 11.65 -4.86
CA ILE A 82 12.30 10.90 -5.33
C ILE A 82 11.87 10.12 -6.57
N SER A 83 12.44 10.43 -7.73
CA SER A 83 12.18 9.68 -8.95
C SER A 83 13.02 8.41 -8.96
N VAL A 84 12.36 7.27 -8.95
CA VAL A 84 12.98 5.92 -9.07
C VAL A 84 13.23 5.60 -10.53
N THR A 85 12.26 5.94 -11.39
CA THR A 85 12.33 5.81 -12.85
C THR A 85 11.61 7.00 -13.49
N GLU A 86 11.55 7.03 -14.83
CA GLU A 86 10.79 8.06 -15.55
C GLU A 86 9.28 8.07 -15.25
N ARG A 87 8.74 6.98 -14.69
CA ARG A 87 7.30 6.80 -14.44
C ARG A 87 6.96 6.33 -13.03
N LEU A 88 7.95 6.25 -12.16
CA LEU A 88 7.75 5.85 -10.76
C LEU A 88 8.45 6.83 -9.84
N ASP A 89 7.65 7.54 -9.08
CA ASP A 89 8.10 8.45 -8.04
C ASP A 89 7.74 7.90 -6.65
N VAL A 90 8.55 8.21 -5.66
CA VAL A 90 8.33 7.88 -4.25
C VAL A 90 8.35 9.14 -3.41
N LEU A 91 7.38 9.27 -2.53
CA LEU A 91 7.29 10.32 -1.52
C LEU A 91 7.32 9.67 -0.15
N SER A 92 8.49 9.65 0.49
CA SER A 92 8.65 9.03 1.81
C SER A 92 8.27 10.01 2.93
N PHE A 93 7.58 9.48 3.96
CA PHE A 93 7.31 10.24 5.18
C PHE A 93 8.60 10.69 5.87
N GLY A 94 9.63 9.88 5.77
CA GLY A 94 10.96 10.15 6.30
C GLY A 94 11.37 9.17 7.40
N MET A 95 12.64 8.76 7.35
CA MET A 95 13.20 7.81 8.32
C MET A 95 13.18 8.38 9.73
N ASN A 96 12.82 7.52 10.68
CA ASN A 96 12.77 7.84 12.12
C ASN A 96 11.76 8.95 12.50
N LEU A 97 10.91 9.38 11.57
CA LEU A 97 9.88 10.38 11.83
C LEU A 97 8.50 9.75 12.08
N SER A 98 8.36 8.45 11.95
CA SER A 98 7.08 7.72 12.11
C SER A 98 6.43 7.89 13.48
N TYR A 99 7.22 8.16 14.50
CA TYR A 99 6.71 8.42 15.86
C TYR A 99 6.27 9.87 16.06
N MET A 100 6.62 10.76 15.14
CA MET A 100 6.28 12.17 15.21
C MET A 100 4.91 12.38 14.56
N GLN A 101 3.97 12.88 15.32
CA GLN A 101 2.70 13.32 14.76
C GLN A 101 2.94 14.63 14.01
N PRO A 102 2.71 14.70 12.69
CA PRO A 102 2.87 15.96 11.98
C PRO A 102 1.77 16.94 12.40
N MET A 103 2.08 18.23 12.34
CA MET A 103 1.09 19.28 12.51
C MET A 103 0.30 19.46 11.21
N THR A 104 -0.42 18.40 10.80
CA THR A 104 -1.25 18.43 9.61
C THR A 104 -2.66 17.99 9.93
N SER A 105 -3.62 18.50 9.18
CA SER A 105 -5.00 18.07 9.20
C SER A 105 -5.30 17.15 8.00
N ILE A 106 -6.39 16.42 8.09
CA ILE A 106 -6.93 15.65 6.96
C ILE A 106 -7.16 16.56 5.75
N GLU A 107 -7.64 17.78 5.98
CA GLU A 107 -7.88 18.75 4.91
C GLU A 107 -6.60 19.17 4.19
N GLN A 108 -5.53 19.44 4.93
CA GLN A 108 -4.22 19.74 4.32
C GLN A 108 -3.68 18.58 3.51
N PHE A 109 -3.89 17.34 3.99
CA PHE A 109 -3.47 16.17 3.21
C PHE A 109 -4.31 15.98 1.95
N ARG A 110 -5.62 16.21 2.02
CA ARG A 110 -6.49 16.22 0.83
C ARG A 110 -6.04 17.26 -0.20
N GLN A 111 -5.74 18.48 0.24
CA GLN A 111 -5.25 19.54 -0.64
C GLN A 111 -3.94 19.15 -1.32
N LEU A 112 -3.00 18.55 -0.57
CA LEU A 112 -1.75 18.07 -1.12
C LEU A 112 -1.98 16.98 -2.19
N ILE A 113 -2.85 16.02 -1.91
CA ILE A 113 -3.20 14.97 -2.86
C ILE A 113 -3.87 15.57 -4.10
N ASP A 114 -4.80 16.51 -3.93
CA ASP A 114 -5.47 17.19 -5.05
C ASP A 114 -4.50 17.96 -5.96
N GLU A 115 -3.43 18.52 -5.39
CA GLU A 115 -2.37 19.20 -6.14
C GLU A 115 -1.57 18.27 -7.06
N ILE A 116 -1.39 17.00 -6.65
CA ILE A 116 -0.47 16.08 -7.35
C ILE A 116 -1.16 14.96 -8.13
N LYS A 117 -2.40 14.60 -7.78
CA LYS A 117 -3.05 13.37 -8.28
C LYS A 117 -3.20 13.30 -9.80
N ASP A 118 -3.39 14.45 -10.48
CA ASP A 118 -3.59 14.48 -11.93
C ASP A 118 -2.28 14.25 -12.72
N GLN A 119 -1.14 14.17 -12.04
CA GLN A 119 0.15 13.88 -12.65
C GLN A 119 0.42 12.37 -12.76
N TYR A 120 -0.41 11.52 -12.14
CA TYR A 120 -0.24 10.08 -12.05
C TYR A 120 -1.49 9.32 -12.48
N ASP A 121 -1.30 8.13 -13.04
CA ASP A 121 -2.41 7.20 -13.33
C ASP A 121 -2.85 6.50 -12.03
N TYR A 122 -1.89 6.19 -11.15
CA TYR A 122 -2.12 5.56 -9.86
C TYR A 122 -1.27 6.21 -8.77
N ILE A 123 -1.86 6.34 -7.59
CA ILE A 123 -1.16 6.69 -6.35
C ILE A 123 -1.38 5.56 -5.37
N PHE A 124 -0.31 4.91 -4.93
CA PHE A 124 -0.37 3.91 -3.87
C PHE A 124 0.14 4.51 -2.56
N ILE A 125 -0.59 4.25 -1.47
CA ILE A 125 -0.16 4.68 -0.14
C ILE A 125 0.18 3.43 0.65
N ASP A 126 1.46 3.25 0.97
CA ASP A 126 1.95 2.15 1.80
C ASP A 126 1.99 2.56 3.28
N VAL A 127 1.49 1.67 4.14
CA VAL A 127 1.33 1.95 5.57
C VAL A 127 1.71 0.73 6.40
N ASN A 128 2.28 0.98 7.57
CA ASN A 128 2.54 -0.09 8.54
C ASN A 128 1.24 -0.62 9.18
N SER A 129 1.38 -1.61 10.08
CA SER A 129 0.23 -2.31 10.70
C SER A 129 -0.29 -1.64 11.98
N SER A 130 0.23 -0.47 12.35
CA SER A 130 -0.24 0.21 13.55
C SER A 130 -1.39 1.16 13.23
N PRO A 131 -2.62 0.87 13.67
CA PRO A 131 -3.75 1.74 13.44
C PRO A 131 -3.62 2.99 14.34
N ASP A 132 -2.99 4.02 13.81
CA ASP A 132 -2.81 5.31 14.45
C ASP A 132 -3.36 6.45 13.58
N TRP A 133 -2.97 7.68 13.86
CA TRP A 133 -3.40 8.89 13.14
C TRP A 133 -3.18 8.79 11.62
N ARG A 134 -2.20 7.99 11.14
CA ARG A 134 -1.93 7.77 9.71
C ARG A 134 -3.11 7.11 9.01
N TYR A 135 -3.79 6.17 9.67
CA TYR A 135 -4.97 5.51 9.08
C TYR A 135 -6.08 6.52 8.78
N ALA A 136 -6.31 7.48 9.68
CA ALA A 136 -7.30 8.53 9.43
C ALA A 136 -6.91 9.41 8.24
N LEU A 137 -5.63 9.80 8.13
CA LEU A 137 -5.14 10.55 6.97
C LEU A 137 -5.30 9.75 5.68
N ILE A 138 -4.78 8.53 5.63
CA ILE A 138 -4.76 7.70 4.43
C ILE A 138 -6.18 7.39 3.97
N LEU A 139 -7.02 6.85 4.86
CA LEU A 139 -8.39 6.46 4.51
C LEU A 139 -9.29 7.66 4.19
N SER A 140 -8.87 8.89 4.50
CA SER A 140 -9.60 10.10 4.11
C SER A 140 -9.37 10.52 2.67
N VAL A 141 -8.33 10.02 2.00
CA VAL A 141 -7.92 10.42 0.65
C VAL A 141 -7.93 9.28 -0.37
N VAL A 142 -7.87 8.02 0.05
CA VAL A 142 -7.86 6.89 -0.87
C VAL A 142 -9.25 6.63 -1.45
N ASP A 143 -9.29 6.31 -2.74
CA ASP A 143 -10.50 5.87 -3.41
C ASP A 143 -10.80 4.41 -3.06
N TYR A 144 -9.76 3.58 -3.00
CA TYR A 144 -9.88 2.13 -2.89
C TYR A 144 -8.96 1.55 -1.83
N ALA A 145 -9.52 0.71 -0.96
CA ALA A 145 -8.80 -0.12 0.00
C ALA A 145 -8.88 -1.60 -0.39
N ILE A 146 -7.75 -2.28 -0.35
CA ILE A 146 -7.63 -3.73 -0.53
C ILE A 146 -7.13 -4.30 0.80
N ILE A 147 -7.76 -5.37 1.27
CA ILE A 147 -7.45 -5.93 2.59
C ILE A 147 -6.72 -7.26 2.40
N PRO A 148 -5.38 -7.30 2.56
CA PRO A 148 -4.64 -8.55 2.56
C PRO A 148 -4.92 -9.34 3.83
N ILE A 149 -5.02 -10.66 3.70
CA ILE A 149 -5.18 -11.61 4.81
C ILE A 149 -4.12 -12.68 4.72
N ASP A 150 -3.60 -13.10 5.88
CA ASP A 150 -2.68 -14.22 5.99
C ASP A 150 -3.47 -15.52 6.18
N CYS A 151 -3.55 -16.36 5.14
CA CYS A 151 -4.28 -17.63 5.22
C CYS A 151 -3.54 -18.71 5.99
N SER A 152 -2.20 -18.60 6.15
CA SER A 152 -1.40 -19.61 6.88
C SER A 152 -1.69 -19.61 8.39
N LYS A 153 -2.26 -18.54 8.93
CA LYS A 153 -2.57 -18.34 10.35
C LYS A 153 -4.07 -18.48 10.67
N SER A 154 -4.76 -19.39 9.98
CA SER A 154 -6.22 -19.54 10.12
C SER A 154 -6.92 -18.17 10.02
N ALA A 155 -7.00 -17.63 8.79
CA ALA A 155 -7.64 -16.35 8.51
C ALA A 155 -8.99 -16.27 9.22
N ASN A 156 -8.95 -15.66 10.39
CA ASN A 156 -10.11 -15.62 11.26
C ASN A 156 -10.97 -14.44 10.82
N LEU A 157 -12.26 -14.65 10.66
CA LEU A 157 -13.18 -13.55 10.39
C LEU A 157 -13.03 -12.41 11.42
N LEU A 158 -12.63 -12.75 12.66
CA LEU A 158 -12.38 -11.78 13.72
C LEU A 158 -11.20 -10.86 13.40
N ASP A 159 -10.15 -11.35 12.74
CA ASP A 159 -8.98 -10.56 12.37
C ASP A 159 -9.30 -9.50 11.30
N CYS A 160 -10.35 -9.75 10.50
CA CYS A 160 -10.83 -8.78 9.51
C CYS A 160 -11.80 -7.75 10.09
N MET A 161 -12.45 -8.04 11.21
CA MET A 161 -13.43 -7.11 11.82
C MET A 161 -12.74 -5.86 12.37
N GLY A 162 -11.50 -5.95 12.83
CA GLY A 162 -10.72 -4.81 13.31
C GLY A 162 -10.60 -3.74 12.23
N ILE A 163 -10.02 -4.10 11.09
CA ILE A 163 -9.82 -3.15 9.99
C ILE A 163 -11.15 -2.65 9.39
N LEU A 164 -12.18 -3.50 9.30
CA LEU A 164 -13.49 -3.09 8.79
C LEU A 164 -14.14 -2.04 9.71
N ASN A 165 -14.04 -2.22 11.04
CA ASN A 165 -14.55 -1.24 12.01
C ASN A 165 -13.77 0.08 11.93
N ILE A 166 -12.44 0.03 11.74
CA ILE A 166 -11.61 1.22 11.57
C ILE A 166 -12.05 1.98 10.31
N ILE A 167 -12.20 1.31 9.17
CA ILE A 167 -12.65 1.92 7.92
C ILE A 167 -14.03 2.55 8.10
N SER A 168 -14.99 1.82 8.67
CA SER A 168 -16.34 2.34 8.92
C SER A 168 -16.34 3.58 9.82
N SER A 169 -15.58 3.55 10.91
CA SER A 169 -15.45 4.70 11.82
C SER A 169 -14.88 5.93 11.13
N ILE A 170 -13.88 5.75 10.24
CA ILE A 170 -13.27 6.84 9.50
C ILE A 170 -14.22 7.38 8.43
N GLN A 171 -14.96 6.51 7.74
CA GLN A 171 -16.01 6.93 6.81
C GLN A 171 -17.06 7.81 7.49
N GLU A 172 -17.50 7.43 8.69
CA GLU A 172 -18.50 8.20 9.45
C GLU A 172 -17.93 9.52 9.98
N GLN A 173 -16.75 9.49 10.59
CA GLN A 173 -16.17 10.68 11.27
C GLN A 173 -15.62 11.73 10.31
N PHE A 174 -15.05 11.30 9.18
CA PHE A 174 -14.32 12.17 8.26
C PHE A 174 -14.95 12.25 6.87
N HIS A 175 -16.16 11.69 6.69
CA HIS A 175 -16.84 11.64 5.40
C HIS A 175 -15.96 11.07 4.28
N SER A 176 -15.21 10.01 4.61
CA SER A 176 -14.37 9.33 3.64
C SER A 176 -15.23 8.55 2.64
N HIS A 177 -14.83 8.57 1.36
CA HIS A 177 -15.50 7.86 0.27
C HIS A 177 -14.78 6.56 -0.11
N VAL A 178 -13.83 6.11 0.72
CA VAL A 178 -13.06 4.90 0.44
C VAL A 178 -13.98 3.71 0.20
N GLN A 179 -13.71 2.97 -0.88
CA GLN A 179 -14.40 1.74 -1.23
C GLN A 179 -13.50 0.54 -0.95
N ILE A 180 -14.03 -0.46 -0.26
CA ILE A 180 -13.33 -1.74 -0.09
C ILE A 180 -13.50 -2.55 -1.36
N LEU A 181 -12.43 -2.72 -2.16
CA LEU A 181 -12.47 -3.53 -3.38
C LEU A 181 -12.60 -5.02 -3.09
N GLY A 182 -12.03 -5.46 -1.97
CA GLY A 182 -12.12 -6.84 -1.53
C GLY A 182 -10.93 -7.27 -0.69
N PHE A 183 -10.90 -8.56 -0.41
CA PHE A 183 -9.83 -9.22 0.34
C PHE A 183 -8.95 -10.00 -0.61
N VAL A 184 -7.63 -9.92 -0.40
CA VAL A 184 -6.64 -10.74 -1.08
C VAL A 184 -6.00 -11.72 -0.09
N ALA A 185 -6.13 -13.01 -0.38
CA ALA A 185 -5.49 -14.05 0.40
C ALA A 185 -4.00 -14.10 0.05
N ASN A 186 -3.14 -14.02 1.06
CA ASN A 186 -1.70 -14.09 0.94
C ASN A 186 -1.16 -15.28 1.75
N TYR A 187 0.02 -15.76 1.39
CA TYR A 187 0.71 -16.91 2.00
C TYR A 187 -0.11 -18.21 1.95
N VAL A 188 -0.87 -18.40 0.86
CA VAL A 188 -1.68 -19.60 0.67
C VAL A 188 -0.79 -20.74 0.17
N ASP A 189 -0.71 -21.83 0.92
CA ASP A 189 -0.12 -23.08 0.45
C ASP A 189 -1.20 -24.11 0.10
N ASP A 190 -0.78 -25.29 -0.38
CA ASP A 190 -1.72 -26.36 -0.78
C ASP A 190 -2.60 -26.84 0.38
N ASN A 191 -2.13 -26.71 1.63
CA ASN A 191 -2.88 -27.12 2.81
C ASN A 191 -3.92 -26.06 3.22
N ASP A 192 -3.73 -24.82 2.80
CA ASP A 192 -4.56 -23.66 3.17
C ASP A 192 -5.71 -23.40 2.19
N ILE A 193 -5.77 -24.11 1.05
CA ILE A 193 -6.82 -23.93 0.02
C ILE A 193 -8.22 -24.07 0.61
N GLN A 194 -8.42 -25.05 1.50
CA GLN A 194 -9.71 -25.24 2.15
C GLN A 194 -10.06 -24.07 3.08
N LEU A 195 -9.09 -23.52 3.80
CA LEU A 195 -9.27 -22.34 4.65
C LEU A 195 -9.60 -21.11 3.82
N TYR A 196 -8.94 -20.92 2.68
CA TYR A 196 -9.25 -19.87 1.72
C TYR A 196 -10.67 -19.98 1.19
N ASP A 197 -11.12 -21.16 0.76
CA ASP A 197 -12.48 -21.38 0.27
C ASP A 197 -13.53 -21.14 1.36
N ASP A 198 -13.25 -21.55 2.59
CA ASP A 198 -14.12 -21.30 3.73
C ASP A 198 -14.21 -19.81 4.05
N PHE A 199 -13.09 -19.11 4.03
CA PHE A 199 -13.05 -17.66 4.21
C PHE A 199 -13.87 -16.95 3.13
N LYS A 200 -13.68 -17.32 1.86
CA LYS A 200 -14.40 -16.76 0.72
C LYS A 200 -15.92 -16.94 0.86
N ARG A 201 -16.37 -18.14 1.25
CA ARG A 201 -17.77 -18.41 1.50
C ARG A 201 -18.34 -17.56 2.64
N ARG A 202 -17.59 -17.39 3.73
CA ARG A 202 -18.03 -16.57 4.88
C ARG A 202 -18.13 -15.09 4.50
N MET A 203 -17.13 -14.54 3.81
CA MET A 203 -17.12 -13.14 3.41
C MET A 203 -18.26 -12.81 2.43
N ALA A 204 -18.62 -13.75 1.56
CA ALA A 204 -19.77 -13.62 0.67
C ALA A 204 -21.10 -13.42 1.43
N LEU A 205 -21.28 -14.02 2.62
CA LEU A 205 -22.45 -13.79 3.47
C LEU A 205 -22.57 -12.34 3.95
N TYR A 206 -21.44 -11.67 4.11
CA TYR A 206 -21.36 -10.25 4.48
C TYR A 206 -21.27 -9.32 3.27
N ARG A 207 -21.41 -9.86 2.05
CA ARG A 207 -21.33 -9.14 0.76
C ARG A 207 -19.96 -8.51 0.48
N TYR A 208 -18.91 -9.05 1.09
CA TYR A 208 -17.54 -8.67 0.76
C TYR A 208 -16.98 -9.58 -0.31
N LYS A 209 -16.28 -8.98 -1.27
CA LYS A 209 -15.54 -9.71 -2.31
C LYS A 209 -14.24 -10.27 -1.71
N VAL A 210 -13.93 -11.51 -2.01
CA VAL A 210 -12.60 -12.09 -1.88
C VAL A 210 -12.11 -12.36 -3.29
N PHE A 211 -10.91 -11.90 -3.64
CA PHE A 211 -10.37 -12.09 -4.98
C PHE A 211 -10.16 -13.58 -5.26
N ASP A 212 -10.41 -13.99 -6.51
CA ASP A 212 -10.21 -15.38 -6.95
C ASP A 212 -8.73 -15.74 -7.03
N THR A 213 -7.89 -14.74 -7.26
CA THR A 213 -6.44 -14.89 -7.24
C THR A 213 -5.93 -14.72 -5.83
N TYR A 214 -5.28 -15.75 -5.30
CA TYR A 214 -4.53 -15.69 -4.06
C TYR A 214 -3.02 -15.64 -4.34
N VAL A 215 -2.26 -15.16 -3.38
CA VAL A 215 -0.80 -15.09 -3.45
C VAL A 215 -0.22 -16.25 -2.67
N PRO A 216 0.52 -17.17 -3.31
CA PRO A 216 1.12 -18.31 -2.62
C PRO A 216 2.29 -17.88 -1.74
N PHE A 217 2.60 -18.68 -0.73
CA PHE A 217 3.89 -18.57 -0.06
C PHE A 217 5.02 -18.83 -1.07
N SER A 218 5.93 -17.91 -1.22
CA SER A 218 6.99 -18.01 -2.23
C SER A 218 8.22 -17.20 -1.85
N ASP A 219 9.34 -17.88 -1.76
CA ASP A 219 10.65 -17.23 -1.57
C ASP A 219 10.96 -16.21 -2.68
N VAL A 220 10.39 -16.39 -3.87
CA VAL A 220 10.57 -15.46 -5.01
C VAL A 220 9.80 -14.16 -4.79
N ILE A 221 8.62 -14.23 -4.16
CA ILE A 221 7.82 -13.06 -3.81
C ILE A 221 8.44 -12.33 -2.60
N ASP A 222 9.03 -13.08 -1.68
CA ASP A 222 9.66 -12.53 -0.48
C ASP A 222 11.15 -12.15 -0.65
N ALA A 223 11.80 -12.58 -1.73
CA ALA A 223 13.23 -12.37 -2.01
C ALA A 223 13.58 -10.95 -2.50
N PHE A 224 13.00 -9.92 -1.87
CA PHE A 224 13.21 -8.51 -2.27
C PHE A 224 14.49 -7.87 -1.77
N THR A 225 15.34 -8.61 -1.06
CA THR A 225 16.57 -8.05 -0.48
C THR A 225 17.55 -7.50 -1.51
N ASP A 226 17.39 -7.87 -2.79
CA ASP A 226 18.36 -7.54 -3.86
C ASP A 226 17.84 -6.52 -4.89
N GLY A 227 16.66 -5.93 -4.67
CA GLY A 227 16.04 -4.92 -5.53
C GLY A 227 15.28 -5.52 -6.74
N PRO A 228 14.45 -4.69 -7.41
CA PRO A 228 13.50 -5.14 -8.44
C PRO A 228 14.15 -5.73 -9.70
N PHE A 229 15.44 -5.48 -9.91
CA PHE A 229 16.16 -5.89 -11.12
C PHE A 229 16.70 -7.34 -11.08
N THR A 230 16.64 -8.02 -9.92
CA THR A 230 17.28 -9.32 -9.71
C THR A 230 16.34 -10.53 -9.76
N ILE A 231 15.03 -10.34 -9.93
CA ILE A 231 14.08 -11.44 -10.00
C ILE A 231 14.35 -12.28 -11.26
N ARG A 232 15.09 -13.36 -11.09
CA ARG A 232 15.49 -14.28 -12.19
C ARG A 232 14.33 -15.10 -12.75
N GLN A 233 13.19 -15.21 -12.04
CA GLN A 233 11.98 -15.95 -12.46
C GLN A 233 10.76 -15.03 -12.43
N LYS A 234 10.80 -13.98 -13.24
CA LYS A 234 9.78 -12.94 -13.25
C LYS A 234 8.39 -13.42 -13.70
N GLN A 235 8.34 -14.33 -14.69
CA GLN A 235 7.09 -14.61 -15.41
C GLN A 235 5.96 -15.15 -14.52
N PRO A 236 6.15 -16.16 -13.65
CA PRO A 236 5.06 -16.65 -12.79
C PRO A 236 4.52 -15.59 -11.83
N VAL A 237 5.40 -14.71 -11.31
CA VAL A 237 5.01 -13.59 -10.43
C VAL A 237 4.22 -12.57 -11.23
N TYR A 238 4.63 -12.26 -12.45
CA TYR A 238 3.94 -11.32 -13.32
C TYR A 238 2.54 -11.80 -13.69
N ASP A 239 2.39 -13.06 -14.09
CA ASP A 239 1.09 -13.65 -14.44
C ASP A 239 0.13 -13.64 -13.24
N LEU A 240 0.64 -13.84 -12.03
CA LEU A 240 -0.11 -13.76 -10.80
C LEU A 240 -0.63 -12.34 -10.56
N PHE A 241 0.27 -11.36 -10.62
CA PHE A 241 -0.11 -9.96 -10.36
C PHE A 241 -0.93 -9.36 -11.50
N ASP A 242 -0.77 -9.82 -12.74
CA ASP A 242 -1.67 -9.47 -13.84
C ASP A 242 -3.11 -9.90 -13.55
N LYS A 243 -3.30 -11.14 -13.13
CA LYS A 243 -4.63 -11.66 -12.73
C LYS A 243 -5.21 -10.89 -11.53
N LEU A 244 -4.37 -10.52 -10.55
CA LEU A 244 -4.81 -9.74 -9.41
C LEU A 244 -5.25 -8.33 -9.86
N ILE A 245 -4.46 -7.66 -10.68
CA ILE A 245 -4.74 -6.33 -11.21
C ILE A 245 -6.04 -6.34 -12.04
N GLU A 246 -6.28 -7.35 -12.88
CA GLU A 246 -7.53 -7.52 -13.62
C GLU A 246 -8.76 -7.60 -12.69
N GLN A 247 -8.63 -8.25 -11.53
CA GLN A 247 -9.71 -8.37 -10.56
C GLN A 247 -9.95 -7.08 -9.74
N LEU A 248 -8.99 -6.17 -9.71
CA LEU A 248 -9.20 -4.86 -9.11
C LEU A 248 -10.24 -4.03 -9.88
N ALA A 249 -10.48 -4.35 -11.16
CA ALA A 249 -11.49 -3.74 -12.05
C ALA A 249 -11.43 -2.21 -12.12
N ILE A 250 -10.24 -1.64 -11.98
CA ILE A 250 -9.97 -0.19 -12.00
C ILE A 250 -9.11 0.24 -13.19
N ILE A 251 -8.86 -0.70 -14.10
CA ILE A 251 -8.07 -0.52 -15.35
C ILE A 251 -9.02 -0.50 -16.54
#